data_c4dd9338e1ebb57545021bc1c5d6a6ba
#
_entry.id   c4dd9338e1ebb57545021bc1c5d6a6ba
#
_cell.length_a   1.000
_cell.length_b   1.000
_cell.length_c   1.000
_cell.angle_alpha   90.00
_cell.angle_beta   90.00
_cell.angle_gamma   90.00
#
_symmetry.space_group_name_H-M   'P 1'
#
loop_
_entity.id
_entity.type
_entity.pdbx_description
1 polymer ?
#
loop_
_entity_poly.entity_id
_entity_poly.type
_entity_poly.pdbx_seq_one_letter_code
_entity_poly.pdbx_strand_id
1 'polypeptide(L)'
;SLFTKVIKCPACYLFEDGSDGLKNYYTLDYYVKHDDGWHYTGMNYPYGENIIYTDNQPVLALILRWIDQHITDMDRHVIGTLNMLLLLSIYLAILFTYFLLRRWMIGRWWAFGAALCIIFLSPQLWRLHGHYGLGYVYFFPLLLLLLDKLIRDKEKKWIWGVLSGLLIVVMSLTHMYFLLLSAIIVFSILVFWWWYNRK
;
A
#
# COMPACT_ATOMS: atom_id res chain seq x y z
N SER A 1 -14.27 18.59 -6.35
CA SER A 1 -13.05 17.83 -6.65
C SER A 1 -13.38 16.36 -6.91
N LEU A 2 -12.49 15.63 -7.59
CA LEU A 2 -12.66 14.19 -7.86
C LEU A 2 -12.82 13.40 -6.55
N PHE A 3 -12.01 13.69 -5.53
CA PHE A 3 -12.11 13.06 -4.21
C PHE A 3 -13.51 13.14 -3.61
N THR A 4 -14.18 14.29 -3.72
CA THR A 4 -15.56 14.44 -3.22
C THR A 4 -16.54 13.55 -3.97
N LYS A 5 -16.35 13.37 -5.28
CA LYS A 5 -17.19 12.50 -6.11
C LYS A 5 -16.99 11.04 -5.75
N VAL A 6 -15.73 10.60 -5.64
CA VAL A 6 -15.36 9.23 -5.23
C VAL A 6 -15.88 8.90 -3.83
N ILE A 7 -15.82 9.83 -2.87
CA ILE A 7 -16.36 9.59 -1.52
C ILE A 7 -17.88 9.40 -1.55
N LYS A 8 -18.60 10.14 -2.40
CA LYS A 8 -20.08 10.03 -2.50
C LYS A 8 -20.55 8.76 -3.20
N CYS A 9 -19.83 8.32 -4.22
CA CYS A 9 -20.12 7.09 -4.95
C CYS A 9 -18.79 6.43 -5.38
N PRO A 10 -18.18 5.60 -4.52
CA PRO A 10 -16.87 5.02 -4.78
C PRO A 10 -16.80 4.17 -6.06
N ALA A 11 -17.87 3.46 -6.39
CA ALA A 11 -17.93 2.62 -7.58
C ALA A 11 -18.31 3.38 -8.87
N CYS A 12 -18.73 4.67 -8.77
CA CYS A 12 -19.20 5.44 -9.92
C CYS A 12 -18.12 6.23 -10.63
N TYR A 13 -16.95 6.39 -10.02
CA TYR A 13 -15.89 7.24 -10.54
C TYR A 13 -14.54 6.52 -10.49
N LEU A 14 -13.72 6.73 -11.51
CA LEU A 14 -12.35 6.29 -11.58
C LEU A 14 -11.43 7.46 -11.22
N PHE A 15 -10.29 7.20 -10.56
CA PHE A 15 -9.26 8.22 -10.36
C PHE A 15 -8.60 8.61 -11.68
N GLU A 16 -8.42 7.61 -12.56
CA GLU A 16 -7.93 7.78 -13.92
C GLU A 16 -8.74 6.87 -14.84
N ASP A 17 -9.26 7.40 -15.94
CA ASP A 17 -10.11 6.69 -16.92
C ASP A 17 -9.36 6.32 -18.21
N GLY A 18 -8.06 6.53 -18.24
CA GLY A 18 -7.20 6.22 -19.38
C GLY A 18 -5.96 5.42 -18.98
N SER A 19 -5.22 4.96 -20.00
CA SER A 19 -3.88 4.39 -19.87
C SER A 19 -3.76 3.33 -18.76
N ASP A 20 -2.73 3.43 -17.93
CA ASP A 20 -2.45 2.47 -16.84
C ASP A 20 -3.52 2.47 -15.73
N GLY A 21 -4.23 3.58 -15.53
CA GLY A 21 -5.30 3.66 -14.55
C GLY A 21 -6.45 2.72 -14.87
N LEU A 22 -6.91 2.76 -16.11
CA LEU A 22 -7.97 1.86 -16.58
C LEU A 22 -7.51 0.40 -16.56
N LYS A 23 -6.23 0.12 -16.93
CA LYS A 23 -5.64 -1.20 -16.86
C LYS A 23 -5.70 -1.76 -15.43
N ASN A 24 -5.32 -0.99 -14.42
CA ASN A 24 -5.36 -1.43 -13.02
C ASN A 24 -6.77 -1.79 -12.54
N TYR A 25 -7.78 -0.98 -12.90
CA TYR A 25 -9.18 -1.31 -12.60
C TYR A 25 -9.64 -2.57 -13.31
N TYR A 26 -9.36 -2.66 -14.61
CA TYR A 26 -9.74 -3.82 -15.42
C TYR A 26 -9.11 -5.12 -14.90
N THR A 27 -7.81 -5.12 -14.65
CA THR A 27 -7.10 -6.33 -14.22
C THR A 27 -7.61 -6.83 -12.88
N LEU A 28 -7.89 -5.94 -11.92
CA LEU A 28 -8.42 -6.33 -10.63
C LEU A 28 -9.86 -6.85 -10.74
N ASP A 29 -10.73 -6.14 -11.47
CA ASP A 29 -12.12 -6.52 -11.67
C ASP A 29 -12.25 -7.85 -12.43
N TYR A 30 -11.47 -8.02 -13.50
CA TYR A 30 -11.42 -9.26 -14.27
C TYR A 30 -10.96 -10.44 -13.40
N TYR A 31 -9.89 -10.26 -12.62
CA TYR A 31 -9.38 -11.32 -11.75
C TYR A 31 -10.42 -11.77 -10.73
N VAL A 32 -11.06 -10.83 -10.05
CA VAL A 32 -12.07 -11.16 -9.04
C VAL A 32 -13.25 -11.93 -9.64
N LYS A 33 -13.61 -11.67 -10.88
CA LYS A 33 -14.73 -12.32 -11.57
C LYS A 33 -14.39 -13.67 -12.20
N HIS A 34 -13.20 -13.82 -12.75
CA HIS A 34 -12.91 -14.91 -13.68
C HIS A 34 -11.78 -15.82 -13.26
N ASP A 35 -10.85 -15.33 -12.47
CA ASP A 35 -9.61 -16.06 -12.16
C ASP A 35 -9.52 -16.49 -10.70
N ASP A 36 -8.51 -17.32 -10.39
CA ASP A 36 -8.26 -17.84 -9.04
C ASP A 36 -6.77 -18.15 -8.82
N GLY A 37 -6.34 -18.15 -7.55
CA GLY A 37 -4.97 -18.43 -7.14
C GLY A 37 -3.94 -17.45 -7.73
N TRP A 38 -2.85 -17.97 -8.28
CA TRP A 38 -1.76 -17.17 -8.82
C TRP A 38 -1.81 -16.97 -10.35
N HIS A 39 -2.87 -17.47 -10.99
CA HIS A 39 -3.02 -17.43 -12.44
C HIS A 39 -3.98 -16.30 -12.86
N TYR A 40 -3.60 -15.58 -13.91
CA TYR A 40 -4.38 -14.49 -14.50
C TYR A 40 -4.57 -14.73 -15.99
N THR A 41 -5.83 -14.87 -16.45
CA THR A 41 -6.16 -15.19 -17.83
C THR A 41 -6.52 -13.96 -18.69
N GLY A 42 -6.69 -12.80 -18.08
CA GLY A 42 -7.08 -11.57 -18.76
C GLY A 42 -6.02 -10.96 -19.68
N MET A 43 -4.80 -11.52 -19.70
CA MET A 43 -3.69 -11.14 -20.59
C MET A 43 -2.97 -12.37 -21.12
N ASN A 44 -2.13 -12.17 -22.17
CA ASN A 44 -1.28 -13.21 -22.77
C ASN A 44 -2.02 -14.47 -23.24
N TYR A 45 -3.20 -14.26 -23.84
CA TYR A 45 -3.99 -15.36 -24.40
C TYR A 45 -3.16 -16.20 -25.40
N PRO A 46 -3.25 -17.56 -25.39
CA PRO A 46 -4.10 -18.38 -24.52
C PRO A 46 -3.44 -18.80 -23.20
N TYR A 47 -2.22 -18.39 -22.91
CA TYR A 47 -1.39 -18.94 -21.83
C TYR A 47 -1.67 -18.30 -20.47
N GLY A 48 -2.18 -17.06 -20.44
CA GLY A 48 -2.27 -16.28 -19.20
C GLY A 48 -0.89 -15.92 -18.64
N GLU A 49 -0.88 -15.42 -17.42
CA GLU A 49 0.36 -15.08 -16.71
C GLU A 49 0.19 -15.17 -15.18
N ASN A 50 1.27 -15.04 -14.44
CA ASN A 50 1.18 -15.00 -12.98
C ASN A 50 0.72 -13.59 -12.53
N ILE A 51 -0.24 -13.56 -11.61
CA ILE A 51 -0.85 -12.34 -11.08
C ILE A 51 0.18 -11.31 -10.55
N ILE A 52 1.36 -11.75 -10.11
CA ILE A 52 2.43 -10.87 -9.59
C ILE A 52 2.92 -9.89 -10.65
N TYR A 53 2.84 -10.25 -11.93
CA TYR A 53 3.37 -9.45 -13.04
C TYR A 53 2.33 -8.54 -13.70
N THR A 54 1.09 -8.54 -13.22
CA THR A 54 -0.07 -7.91 -13.89
C THR A 54 -0.46 -6.54 -13.37
N ASP A 55 0.25 -5.90 -12.49
CA ASP A 55 -0.19 -4.70 -11.76
C ASP A 55 -1.50 -4.90 -10.94
N ASN A 56 -1.89 -6.14 -10.71
CA ASN A 56 -3.18 -6.52 -10.12
C ASN A 56 -3.20 -6.46 -8.59
N GLN A 57 -2.14 -6.00 -7.95
CA GLN A 57 -2.03 -5.95 -6.48
C GLN A 57 -2.38 -7.31 -5.85
N PRO A 58 -1.55 -8.35 -5.98
CA PRO A 58 -1.88 -9.73 -5.63
C PRO A 58 -2.54 -9.92 -4.26
N VAL A 59 -2.08 -9.21 -3.22
CA VAL A 59 -2.70 -9.30 -1.88
C VAL A 59 -4.17 -8.88 -1.92
N LEU A 60 -4.47 -7.75 -2.55
CA LEU A 60 -5.83 -7.25 -2.64
C LEU A 60 -6.71 -8.16 -3.50
N ALA A 61 -6.20 -8.56 -4.64
CA ALA A 61 -6.91 -9.43 -5.58
C ALA A 61 -7.30 -10.77 -4.94
N LEU A 62 -6.35 -11.45 -4.30
CA LEU A 62 -6.60 -12.70 -3.59
C LEU A 62 -7.62 -12.56 -2.46
N ILE A 63 -7.54 -11.47 -1.67
CA ILE A 63 -8.50 -11.21 -0.59
C ILE A 63 -9.89 -10.96 -1.17
N LEU A 64 -10.02 -10.10 -2.19
CA LEU A 64 -11.31 -9.80 -2.80
C LEU A 64 -11.93 -11.04 -3.47
N ARG A 65 -11.12 -11.85 -4.16
CA ARG A 65 -11.58 -13.12 -4.73
C ARG A 65 -12.08 -14.08 -3.66
N TRP A 66 -11.35 -14.20 -2.55
CA TRP A 66 -11.78 -15.04 -1.43
C TRP A 66 -13.10 -14.54 -0.81
N ILE A 67 -13.27 -13.22 -0.66
CA ILE A 67 -14.53 -12.62 -0.18
C ILE A 67 -15.66 -12.91 -1.16
N ASP A 68 -15.42 -12.77 -2.44
CA ASP A 68 -16.39 -13.05 -3.51
C ASP A 68 -16.92 -14.50 -3.45
N GLN A 69 -16.00 -15.44 -3.25
CA GLN A 69 -16.32 -16.87 -3.22
C GLN A 69 -17.03 -17.33 -1.93
N HIS A 70 -16.77 -16.68 -0.77
CA HIS A 70 -17.15 -17.23 0.54
C HIS A 70 -18.08 -16.33 1.36
N ILE A 71 -18.15 -15.04 1.08
CA ILE A 71 -18.87 -14.09 1.94
C ILE A 71 -19.99 -13.36 1.17
N THR A 72 -19.65 -12.68 0.10
CA THR A 72 -20.60 -11.84 -0.65
C THR A 72 -20.11 -11.56 -2.05
N ASP A 73 -21.02 -11.48 -2.99
CA ASP A 73 -20.76 -11.09 -4.37
C ASP A 73 -20.07 -9.73 -4.45
N MET A 74 -18.87 -9.72 -5.05
CA MET A 74 -18.03 -8.54 -5.21
C MET A 74 -18.14 -7.86 -6.57
N ASP A 75 -18.89 -8.40 -7.53
CA ASP A 75 -18.96 -7.95 -8.92
C ASP A 75 -19.13 -6.43 -9.09
N ARG A 76 -19.95 -5.82 -8.23
CA ARG A 76 -20.23 -4.37 -8.28
C ARG A 76 -19.40 -3.55 -7.29
N HIS A 77 -18.61 -4.21 -6.47
CA HIS A 77 -17.93 -3.56 -5.33
C HIS A 77 -16.41 -3.45 -5.49
N VAL A 78 -15.80 -4.18 -6.43
CA VAL A 78 -14.34 -4.23 -6.64
C VAL A 78 -13.76 -2.83 -6.83
N ILE A 79 -14.29 -2.06 -7.79
CA ILE A 79 -13.81 -0.70 -8.10
C ILE A 79 -13.97 0.23 -6.88
N GLY A 80 -15.15 0.18 -6.25
CA GLY A 80 -15.44 0.98 -5.07
C GLY A 80 -14.50 0.66 -3.91
N THR A 81 -14.20 -0.62 -3.70
CA THR A 81 -13.28 -1.08 -2.66
C THR A 81 -11.87 -0.58 -2.92
N LEU A 82 -11.35 -0.71 -4.15
CA LEU A 82 -10.05 -0.18 -4.53
C LEU A 82 -9.96 1.33 -4.27
N ASN A 83 -10.95 2.09 -4.71
CA ASN A 83 -11.00 3.53 -4.51
C ASN A 83 -10.99 3.92 -3.02
N MET A 84 -11.78 3.23 -2.21
CA MET A 84 -11.82 3.48 -0.76
C MET A 84 -10.51 3.12 -0.06
N LEU A 85 -9.84 2.04 -0.48
CA LEU A 85 -8.54 1.66 0.05
C LEU A 85 -7.45 2.67 -0.31
N LEU A 86 -7.47 3.25 -1.51
CA LEU A 86 -6.56 4.31 -1.91
C LEU A 86 -6.78 5.59 -1.08
N LEU A 87 -8.03 5.99 -0.84
CA LEU A 87 -8.34 7.12 0.03
C LEU A 87 -7.94 6.85 1.49
N LEU A 88 -8.24 5.66 2.00
CA LEU A 88 -7.83 5.22 3.33
C LEU A 88 -6.30 5.24 3.48
N SER A 89 -5.58 4.87 2.42
CA SER A 89 -4.12 4.91 2.38
C SER A 89 -3.56 6.30 2.68
N ILE A 90 -4.15 7.35 2.13
CA ILE A 90 -3.74 8.75 2.40
C ILE A 90 -3.96 9.10 3.87
N TYR A 91 -5.13 8.75 4.40
CA TYR A 91 -5.45 9.00 5.82
C TYR A 91 -4.48 8.27 6.75
N LEU A 92 -4.25 6.98 6.52
CA LEU A 92 -3.31 6.17 7.30
C LEU A 92 -1.86 6.69 7.19
N ALA A 93 -1.47 7.20 6.02
CA ALA A 93 -0.15 7.79 5.82
C ALA A 93 0.05 9.03 6.71
N ILE A 94 -0.93 9.93 6.79
CA ILE A 94 -0.90 11.08 7.68
C ILE A 94 -0.81 10.62 9.14
N LEU A 95 -1.64 9.65 9.53
CA LEU A 95 -1.70 9.11 10.89
C LEU A 95 -0.36 8.49 11.32
N PHE A 96 0.22 7.60 10.50
CA PHE A 96 1.48 6.94 10.84
C PHE A 96 2.66 7.91 10.80
N THR A 97 2.67 8.86 9.87
CA THR A 97 3.68 9.94 9.85
C THR A 97 3.57 10.80 11.12
N TYR A 98 2.36 11.16 11.53
CA TYR A 98 2.13 11.88 12.77
C TYR A 98 2.69 11.11 13.99
N PHE A 99 2.37 9.83 14.12
CA PHE A 99 2.87 9.01 15.22
C PHE A 99 4.39 8.87 15.20
N LEU A 100 5.01 8.72 14.04
CA LEU A 100 6.45 8.68 13.89
C LEU A 100 7.11 9.99 14.37
N LEU A 101 6.60 11.14 13.93
CA LEU A 101 7.10 12.45 14.33
C LEU A 101 6.88 12.71 15.83
N ARG A 102 5.75 12.27 16.39
CA ARG A 102 5.50 12.33 17.84
C ARG A 102 6.50 11.49 18.63
N ARG A 103 6.85 10.33 18.14
CA ARG A 103 7.85 9.46 18.73
C ARG A 103 9.26 10.09 18.71
N TRP A 104 9.53 10.94 17.75
CA TRP A 104 10.76 11.75 17.67
C TRP A 104 10.68 13.05 18.47
N MET A 105 9.76 13.15 19.43
CA MET A 105 9.57 14.27 20.36
C MET A 105 9.15 15.60 19.72
N ILE A 106 8.67 15.58 18.47
CA ILE A 106 8.13 16.78 17.81
C ILE A 106 6.80 17.17 18.46
N GLY A 107 6.60 18.44 18.75
CA GLY A 107 5.37 18.96 19.35
C GLY A 107 4.11 18.61 18.54
N ARG A 108 2.98 18.35 19.19
CA ARG A 108 1.77 17.79 18.57
C ARG A 108 1.29 18.54 17.33
N TRP A 109 1.27 19.87 17.39
CA TRP A 109 0.78 20.71 16.28
C TRP A 109 1.76 20.74 15.11
N TRP A 110 3.06 20.80 15.41
CA TRP A 110 4.13 20.71 14.41
C TRP A 110 4.16 19.33 13.73
N ALA A 111 4.00 18.27 14.50
CA ALA A 111 3.92 16.91 13.96
C ALA A 111 2.70 16.74 13.05
N PHE A 112 1.55 17.30 13.41
CA PHE A 112 0.35 17.25 12.58
C PHE A 112 0.52 18.03 11.28
N GLY A 113 0.96 19.30 11.37
CA GLY A 113 1.22 20.13 10.19
C GLY A 113 2.28 19.51 9.25
N ALA A 114 3.39 19.01 9.83
CA ALA A 114 4.43 18.36 9.05
C ALA A 114 3.93 17.06 8.38
N ALA A 115 3.12 16.24 9.08
CA ALA A 115 2.55 15.03 8.48
C ALA A 115 1.66 15.35 7.27
N LEU A 116 0.81 16.38 7.37
CA LEU A 116 0.01 16.86 6.24
C LEU A 116 0.91 17.31 5.08
N CYS A 117 1.90 18.16 5.34
CA CYS A 117 2.80 18.65 4.30
C CYS A 117 3.57 17.49 3.63
N ILE A 118 4.15 16.58 4.40
CA ILE A 118 4.92 15.44 3.87
C ILE A 118 4.04 14.59 2.94
N ILE A 119 2.82 14.27 3.34
CA ILE A 119 1.96 13.39 2.55
C ILE A 119 1.39 14.11 1.32
N PHE A 120 0.88 15.33 1.47
CA PHE A 120 0.28 16.05 0.33
C PHE A 120 1.31 16.58 -0.68
N LEU A 121 2.57 16.77 -0.26
CA LEU A 121 3.68 17.10 -1.17
C LEU A 121 4.42 15.86 -1.68
N SER A 122 4.02 14.66 -1.25
CA SER A 122 4.66 13.43 -1.70
C SER A 122 4.38 13.18 -3.19
N PRO A 123 5.41 12.91 -4.00
CA PRO A 123 5.23 12.50 -5.40
C PRO A 123 4.48 11.17 -5.53
N GLN A 124 4.34 10.41 -4.45
CA GLN A 124 3.60 9.15 -4.43
C GLN A 124 2.10 9.36 -4.64
N LEU A 125 1.53 10.53 -4.32
CA LEU A 125 0.14 10.86 -4.64
C LEU A 125 -0.12 10.93 -6.16
N TRP A 126 0.89 11.25 -6.96
CA TRP A 126 0.79 11.20 -8.42
C TRP A 126 0.56 9.79 -8.96
N ARG A 127 0.88 8.74 -8.17
CA ARG A 127 0.61 7.34 -8.54
C ARG A 127 -0.89 7.02 -8.60
N LEU A 128 -1.75 7.87 -8.03
CA LEU A 128 -3.19 7.78 -8.23
C LEU A 128 -3.62 8.06 -9.69
N HIS A 129 -2.71 8.53 -10.55
CA HIS A 129 -2.89 8.67 -11.99
C HIS A 129 -2.36 7.44 -12.75
N GLY A 130 -2.63 6.22 -12.28
CA GLY A 130 -2.39 5.01 -13.06
C GLY A 130 -1.60 3.89 -12.42
N HIS A 131 -0.84 4.13 -11.37
CA HIS A 131 -0.04 3.08 -10.71
C HIS A 131 -0.54 2.83 -9.29
N TYR A 132 -1.77 2.34 -9.15
CA TYR A 132 -2.46 2.23 -7.86
C TYR A 132 -1.73 1.33 -6.86
N GLY A 133 -1.08 0.26 -7.31
CA GLY A 133 -0.24 -0.57 -6.44
C GLY A 133 0.87 0.21 -5.73
N LEU A 134 1.37 1.30 -6.33
CA LEU A 134 2.34 2.22 -5.73
C LEU A 134 1.69 3.38 -4.97
N GLY A 135 0.37 3.54 -5.03
CA GLY A 135 -0.39 4.61 -4.37
C GLY A 135 -0.59 4.42 -2.86
N TYR A 136 -0.16 3.28 -2.29
CA TYR A 136 -0.27 3.01 -0.85
C TYR A 136 0.78 3.76 -0.04
N VAL A 137 0.57 5.06 0.10
CA VAL A 137 1.52 6.01 0.73
C VAL A 137 1.85 5.64 2.18
N TYR A 138 0.93 5.00 2.92
CA TYR A 138 1.09 4.66 4.34
C TYR A 138 2.14 3.58 4.61
N PHE A 139 2.54 2.81 3.63
CA PHE A 139 3.50 1.71 3.83
C PHE A 139 4.83 2.19 4.40
N PHE A 140 5.38 3.27 3.87
CA PHE A 140 6.68 3.77 4.32
C PHE A 140 6.67 4.34 5.75
N PRO A 141 5.77 5.27 6.11
CA PRO A 141 5.73 5.75 7.49
C PRO A 141 5.38 4.65 8.49
N LEU A 142 4.56 3.66 8.12
CA LEU A 142 4.29 2.50 8.97
C LEU A 142 5.55 1.64 9.14
N LEU A 143 6.28 1.33 8.07
CA LEU A 143 7.53 0.57 8.14
C LEU A 143 8.56 1.29 9.03
N LEU A 144 8.76 2.59 8.83
CA LEU A 144 9.68 3.38 9.65
C LEU A 144 9.27 3.41 11.13
N LEU A 145 7.96 3.49 11.41
CA LEU A 145 7.45 3.43 12.79
C LEU A 145 7.72 2.07 13.45
N LEU A 146 7.54 0.97 12.72
CA LEU A 146 7.81 -0.38 13.22
C LEU A 146 9.32 -0.59 13.44
N LEU A 147 10.16 -0.14 12.52
CA LEU A 147 11.62 -0.23 12.66
C LEU A 147 12.15 0.65 13.80
N ASP A 148 11.59 1.85 14.00
CA ASP A 148 11.94 2.68 15.15
C ASP A 148 11.56 1.99 16.48
N LYS A 149 10.40 1.34 16.55
CA LYS A 149 10.02 0.52 17.70
C LYS A 149 10.95 -0.68 17.89
N LEU A 150 11.30 -1.39 16.81
CA LEU A 150 12.23 -2.51 16.86
C LEU A 150 13.59 -2.10 17.46
N ILE A 151 14.09 -0.90 17.15
CA ILE A 151 15.37 -0.41 17.64
C ILE A 151 15.28 0.06 19.09
N ARG A 152 14.23 0.79 19.45
CA ARG A 152 14.15 1.50 20.75
C ARG A 152 13.45 0.72 21.85
N ASP A 153 12.46 -0.16 21.52
CA ASP A 153 11.66 -0.87 22.51
C ASP A 153 12.37 -2.17 22.90
N LYS A 154 12.92 -2.24 24.12
CA LYS A 154 13.75 -3.38 24.57
C LYS A 154 12.96 -4.68 24.80
N GLU A 155 11.72 -4.57 25.29
CA GLU A 155 10.96 -5.73 25.77
C GLU A 155 10.24 -6.52 24.67
N LYS A 156 9.83 -5.88 23.57
CA LYS A 156 8.97 -6.48 22.52
C LYS A 156 9.63 -6.51 21.14
N LYS A 157 10.95 -6.56 21.08
CA LYS A 157 11.70 -6.50 19.80
C LYS A 157 11.25 -7.55 18.79
N TRP A 158 11.02 -8.79 19.24
CA TRP A 158 10.60 -9.86 18.34
C TRP A 158 9.26 -9.58 17.68
N ILE A 159 8.30 -8.97 18.42
CA ILE A 159 6.98 -8.61 17.87
C ILE A 159 7.15 -7.56 16.76
N TRP A 160 7.95 -6.51 17.02
CA TRP A 160 8.19 -5.48 16.02
C TRP A 160 8.96 -5.99 14.81
N GLY A 161 9.88 -6.95 15.02
CA GLY A 161 10.57 -7.65 13.94
C GLY A 161 9.62 -8.46 13.07
N VAL A 162 8.75 -9.27 13.67
CA VAL A 162 7.74 -10.06 12.95
C VAL A 162 6.77 -9.14 12.19
N LEU A 163 6.25 -8.10 12.84
CA LEU A 163 5.34 -7.15 12.20
C LEU A 163 5.99 -6.41 11.03
N SER A 164 7.26 -6.03 11.17
CA SER A 164 8.02 -5.41 10.05
C SER A 164 8.20 -6.39 8.89
N GLY A 165 8.53 -7.64 9.17
CA GLY A 165 8.66 -8.69 8.17
C GLY A 165 7.35 -8.97 7.44
N LEU A 166 6.24 -9.12 8.17
CA LEU A 166 4.91 -9.30 7.60
C LEU A 166 4.49 -8.10 6.73
N LEU A 167 4.76 -6.88 7.21
CA LEU A 167 4.48 -5.68 6.43
C LEU A 167 5.27 -5.67 5.11
N ILE A 168 6.57 -6.02 5.14
CA ILE A 168 7.40 -6.09 3.92
C ILE A 168 6.84 -7.13 2.94
N VAL A 169 6.37 -8.28 3.41
CA VAL A 169 5.72 -9.29 2.56
C VAL A 169 4.46 -8.72 1.90
N VAL A 170 3.58 -8.07 2.68
CA VAL A 170 2.38 -7.43 2.14
C VAL A 170 2.71 -6.36 1.12
N MET A 171 3.70 -5.49 1.43
CA MET A 171 4.19 -4.46 0.51
C MET A 171 4.69 -5.07 -0.80
N SER A 172 5.50 -6.12 -0.72
CA SER A 172 6.09 -6.80 -1.88
C SER A 172 5.04 -7.46 -2.77
N LEU A 173 4.02 -8.07 -2.17
CA LEU A 173 2.88 -8.68 -2.86
C LEU A 173 1.82 -7.64 -3.30
N THR A 174 1.92 -6.40 -2.86
CA THR A 174 1.11 -5.30 -3.42
C THR A 174 1.77 -4.75 -4.69
N HIS A 175 3.09 -4.56 -4.64
CA HIS A 175 3.88 -4.17 -5.80
C HIS A 175 5.36 -4.51 -5.61
N MET A 176 5.99 -5.17 -6.58
CA MET A 176 7.38 -5.66 -6.47
C MET A 176 8.41 -4.57 -6.15
N TYR A 177 8.21 -3.33 -6.58
CA TYR A 177 9.12 -2.23 -6.24
C TYR A 177 9.21 -1.95 -4.74
N PHE A 178 8.17 -2.26 -3.97
CA PHE A 178 8.21 -2.11 -2.52
C PHE A 178 9.20 -3.06 -1.85
N LEU A 179 9.47 -4.24 -2.43
CA LEU A 179 10.50 -5.14 -1.92
C LEU A 179 11.87 -4.47 -1.96
N LEU A 180 12.25 -3.92 -3.12
CA LEU A 180 13.54 -3.24 -3.29
C LEU A 180 13.66 -2.02 -2.36
N LEU A 181 12.63 -1.18 -2.32
CA LEU A 181 12.63 0.02 -1.48
C LEU A 181 12.70 -0.33 0.01
N SER A 182 11.97 -1.35 0.45
CA SER A 182 12.02 -1.84 1.83
C SER A 182 13.40 -2.38 2.18
N ALA A 183 14.03 -3.15 1.28
CA ALA A 183 15.38 -3.67 1.47
C ALA A 183 16.40 -2.52 1.63
N ILE A 184 16.33 -1.48 0.79
CA ILE A 184 17.20 -0.30 0.89
C ILE A 184 17.00 0.41 2.23
N ILE A 185 15.75 0.61 2.68
CA ILE A 185 15.45 1.27 3.96
C ILE A 185 16.01 0.45 5.12
N VAL A 186 15.73 -0.85 5.17
CA VAL A 186 16.20 -1.73 6.25
C VAL A 186 17.73 -1.78 6.28
N PHE A 187 18.37 -1.97 5.12
CA PHE A 187 19.82 -1.99 5.01
C PHE A 187 20.44 -0.68 5.48
N SER A 188 19.92 0.46 5.04
CA SER A 188 20.40 1.78 5.45
C SER A 188 20.32 2.00 6.97
N ILE A 189 19.19 1.59 7.57
CA ILE A 189 19.00 1.68 9.02
C ILE A 189 19.98 0.76 9.76
N LEU A 190 20.19 -0.46 9.30
CA LEU A 190 21.13 -1.41 9.91
C LEU A 190 22.57 -0.92 9.83
N VAL A 191 23.00 -0.39 8.68
CA VAL A 191 24.35 0.19 8.50
C VAL A 191 24.55 1.38 9.43
N PHE A 192 23.58 2.30 9.49
CA PHE A 192 23.63 3.45 10.37
C PHE A 192 23.67 3.04 11.85
N TRP A 193 22.81 2.10 12.26
CA TRP A 193 22.77 1.56 13.62
C TRP A 193 24.09 0.90 14.00
N TRP A 194 24.66 0.07 13.12
CA TRP A 194 25.96 -0.59 13.33
C TRP A 194 27.10 0.43 13.46
N TRP A 195 27.13 1.44 12.58
CA TRP A 195 28.16 2.49 12.65
C TRP A 195 28.07 3.31 13.92
N TYR A 196 26.85 3.65 14.34
CA TYR A 196 26.61 4.41 15.57
C TYR A 196 27.03 3.65 16.83
N ASN A 197 26.78 2.35 16.91
CA ASN A 197 27.12 1.53 18.08
C ASN A 197 28.60 1.07 18.11
N ARG A 198 29.40 1.35 17.09
CA ARG A 198 30.86 1.10 17.13
C ARG A 198 31.67 2.21 17.79
N LYS A 199 31.04 3.37 18.05
CA LYS A 199 31.67 4.46 18.78
C LYS A 199 31.41 4.32 20.27
#